data_93db09afe7dd422257aa97da7113e632
#
_entry.id   93db09afe7dd422257aa97da7113e632
#
_cell.length_a   1.000
_cell.length_b   1.000
_cell.length_c   1.000
_cell.angle_alpha   90.00
_cell.angle_beta   90.00
_cell.angle_gamma   90.00
#
_symmetry.space_group_name_H-M   'P 1'
#
loop_
_entity.id
_entity.type
_entity.pdbx_description
1 polymer ?
#
loop_
_entity_poly.entity_id
_entity_poly.type
_entity_poly.pdbx_seq_one_letter_code
_entity_poly.pdbx_strand_id
1 'polypeptide(L)'
;NLNKHDLRKAQLNNVMLSESLLNQAELQEANLQGADLSGASLRGAHLEGANLRGANLRGADLEGAYLNGADLTMAELEVANLRSSDLRAVKLLGANLQGADLGSTNLSVSDLALSILKGANLKNANLQSANLRGADLSKADLSGAILCNTQVPSGEIEYSGCIIPLLLESFNTKVQDQ
;
A
#
# COMPACT_ATOMS: atom_id res chain seq x y z
N ASN A 1 -0.85 -25.94 -0.59
CA ASN A 1 -2.08 -25.22 -0.28
C ASN A 1 -2.11 -24.89 1.22
N LEU A 2 -2.10 -23.61 1.55
CA LEU A 2 -2.09 -23.06 2.91
C LEU A 2 -3.29 -22.13 3.17
N ASN A 3 -4.35 -22.25 2.37
CA ASN A 3 -5.56 -21.45 2.54
C ASN A 3 -6.10 -21.59 3.96
N LYS A 4 -6.43 -20.47 4.60
CA LYS A 4 -7.01 -20.38 5.95
C LYS A 4 -6.16 -21.02 7.05
N HIS A 5 -4.89 -21.34 6.80
CA HIS A 5 -3.99 -21.86 7.83
C HIS A 5 -3.60 -20.76 8.82
N ASP A 6 -3.48 -21.15 10.08
CA ASP A 6 -2.92 -20.31 11.12
C ASP A 6 -1.39 -20.34 11.05
N LEU A 7 -0.82 -19.26 10.57
CA LEU A 7 0.62 -19.03 10.42
C LEU A 7 1.05 -17.75 11.18
N ARG A 8 0.24 -17.35 12.16
CA ARG A 8 0.52 -16.14 12.96
C ARG A 8 1.88 -16.28 13.65
N LYS A 9 2.69 -15.22 13.55
CA LYS A 9 4.05 -15.14 14.13
C LYS A 9 5.01 -16.21 13.63
N ALA A 10 4.66 -16.95 12.58
CA ALA A 10 5.52 -17.98 12.01
C ALA A 10 6.83 -17.39 11.50
N GLN A 11 7.93 -18.14 11.67
CA GLN A 11 9.24 -17.77 11.11
C GLN A 11 9.37 -18.37 9.71
N LEU A 12 9.03 -17.58 8.70
CA LEU A 12 8.97 -17.95 7.29
C LEU A 12 9.97 -17.11 6.45
N ASN A 13 11.03 -16.62 7.08
CA ASN A 13 12.06 -15.85 6.37
C ASN A 13 12.76 -16.70 5.32
N ASN A 14 12.92 -16.10 4.11
CA ASN A 14 13.51 -16.75 2.93
C ASN A 14 12.80 -18.03 2.45
N VAL A 15 11.56 -18.28 2.87
CA VAL A 15 10.79 -19.45 2.43
C VAL A 15 10.41 -19.32 0.95
N MET A 16 10.34 -20.46 0.26
CA MET A 16 9.89 -20.55 -1.12
C MET A 16 8.40 -20.91 -1.15
N LEU A 17 7.55 -19.92 -1.42
CA LEU A 17 6.08 -20.04 -1.48
C LEU A 17 5.53 -19.50 -2.82
N SER A 18 6.38 -19.50 -3.88
CA SER A 18 5.93 -19.07 -5.20
C SER A 18 4.73 -19.91 -5.67
N GLU A 19 3.76 -19.22 -6.31
CA GLU A 19 2.51 -19.81 -6.83
C GLU A 19 1.66 -20.56 -5.78
N SER A 20 1.95 -20.40 -4.50
CA SER A 20 1.21 -21.08 -3.43
C SER A 20 -0.17 -20.45 -3.19
N LEU A 21 -1.08 -21.26 -2.62
CA LEU A 21 -2.42 -20.82 -2.23
C LEU A 21 -2.42 -20.49 -0.75
N LEU A 22 -2.58 -19.22 -0.42
CA LEU A 22 -2.56 -18.63 0.93
C LEU A 22 -3.82 -17.76 1.17
N ASN A 23 -4.90 -18.03 0.42
CA ASN A 23 -6.12 -17.22 0.54
C ASN A 23 -6.69 -17.31 1.94
N GLN A 24 -6.97 -16.13 2.53
CA GLN A 24 -7.49 -16.01 3.89
C GLN A 24 -6.58 -16.67 4.95
N ALA A 25 -5.29 -16.89 4.65
CA ALA A 25 -4.33 -17.39 5.66
C ALA A 25 -4.13 -16.33 6.74
N GLU A 26 -3.96 -16.79 7.98
CA GLU A 26 -3.64 -15.93 9.12
C GLU A 26 -2.13 -15.81 9.26
N LEU A 27 -1.56 -14.68 8.84
CA LEU A 27 -0.12 -14.40 8.78
C LEU A 27 0.25 -13.17 9.63
N GLN A 28 -0.61 -12.77 10.58
CA GLN A 28 -0.36 -11.60 11.42
C GLN A 28 0.98 -11.74 12.16
N GLU A 29 1.78 -10.70 12.11
CA GLU A 29 3.10 -10.63 12.73
C GLU A 29 4.07 -11.73 12.24
N ALA A 30 3.77 -12.48 11.17
CA ALA A 30 4.68 -13.49 10.62
C ALA A 30 5.95 -12.81 10.06
N ASN A 31 7.08 -13.51 10.19
CA ASN A 31 8.34 -13.09 9.58
C ASN A 31 8.50 -13.73 8.21
N LEU A 32 8.21 -12.96 7.15
CA LEU A 32 8.33 -13.34 5.73
C LEU A 32 9.48 -12.59 5.04
N GLN A 33 10.45 -12.10 5.81
CA GLN A 33 11.59 -11.36 5.26
C GLN A 33 12.31 -12.18 4.19
N GLY A 34 12.47 -11.59 2.99
CA GLY A 34 13.13 -12.25 1.85
C GLY A 34 12.40 -13.47 1.30
N ALA A 35 11.16 -13.75 1.72
CA ALA A 35 10.38 -14.86 1.19
C ALA A 35 10.07 -14.69 -0.30
N ASP A 36 10.03 -15.78 -1.05
CA ASP A 36 9.52 -15.80 -2.42
C ASP A 36 8.04 -16.17 -2.43
N LEU A 37 7.20 -15.18 -2.65
CA LEU A 37 5.74 -15.25 -2.78
C LEU A 37 5.30 -14.90 -4.21
N SER A 38 6.20 -15.00 -5.19
CA SER A 38 5.89 -14.63 -6.58
C SER A 38 4.74 -15.48 -7.11
N GLY A 39 3.74 -14.80 -7.72
CA GLY A 39 2.53 -15.43 -8.23
C GLY A 39 1.64 -16.09 -7.17
N ALA A 40 1.93 -15.96 -5.88
CA ALA A 40 1.12 -16.56 -4.82
C ALA A 40 -0.27 -15.90 -4.76
N SER A 41 -1.29 -16.69 -4.39
CA SER A 41 -2.64 -16.21 -4.13
C SER A 41 -2.83 -15.95 -2.65
N LEU A 42 -2.94 -14.67 -2.26
CA LEU A 42 -3.05 -14.14 -0.90
C LEU A 42 -4.37 -13.37 -0.70
N ARG A 43 -5.41 -13.68 -1.50
CA ARG A 43 -6.69 -12.95 -1.45
C ARG A 43 -7.30 -13.01 -0.06
N GLY A 44 -7.60 -11.83 0.49
CA GLY A 44 -8.15 -11.70 1.83
C GLY A 44 -7.25 -12.25 2.95
N ALA A 45 -5.96 -12.48 2.70
CA ALA A 45 -5.03 -12.93 3.73
C ALA A 45 -4.82 -11.84 4.79
N HIS A 46 -4.60 -12.27 6.02
CA HIS A 46 -4.32 -11.40 7.16
C HIS A 46 -2.82 -11.30 7.39
N LEU A 47 -2.22 -10.18 6.98
CA LEU A 47 -0.78 -9.89 7.04
C LEU A 47 -0.48 -8.69 7.94
N GLU A 48 -1.40 -8.36 8.85
CA GLU A 48 -1.27 -7.19 9.73
C GLU A 48 0.03 -7.29 10.55
N GLY A 49 0.86 -6.26 10.46
CA GLY A 49 2.15 -6.20 11.15
C GLY A 49 3.19 -7.21 10.69
N ALA A 50 2.96 -7.97 9.61
CA ALA A 50 3.94 -8.93 9.10
C ALA A 50 5.21 -8.24 8.60
N ASN A 51 6.35 -8.91 8.73
CA ASN A 51 7.62 -8.48 8.17
C ASN A 51 7.83 -9.10 6.79
N LEU A 52 7.63 -8.32 5.75
CA LEU A 52 7.80 -8.69 4.34
C LEU A 52 8.99 -7.94 3.68
N ARG A 53 9.96 -7.50 4.49
CA ARG A 53 11.12 -6.74 3.97
C ARG A 53 11.86 -7.53 2.92
N GLY A 54 12.04 -6.93 1.73
CA GLY A 54 12.73 -7.56 0.61
C GLY A 54 12.06 -8.83 0.08
N ALA A 55 10.81 -9.11 0.44
CA ALA A 55 10.08 -10.26 -0.11
C ALA A 55 9.77 -10.06 -1.60
N ASN A 56 9.76 -11.14 -2.36
CA ASN A 56 9.36 -11.16 -3.75
C ASN A 56 7.86 -11.49 -3.86
N LEU A 57 7.06 -10.48 -4.18
CA LEU A 57 5.60 -10.56 -4.37
C LEU A 57 5.21 -10.26 -5.83
N ARG A 58 6.13 -10.44 -6.79
CA ARG A 58 5.88 -10.16 -8.21
C ARG A 58 4.69 -10.97 -8.70
N GLY A 59 3.69 -10.29 -9.28
CA GLY A 59 2.49 -10.92 -9.79
C GLY A 59 1.61 -11.60 -8.75
N ALA A 60 1.87 -11.44 -7.45
CA ALA A 60 1.04 -12.00 -6.41
C ALA A 60 -0.36 -11.37 -6.40
N ASP A 61 -1.37 -12.16 -6.03
CA ASP A 61 -2.75 -11.69 -5.86
C ASP A 61 -3.08 -11.45 -4.38
N LEU A 62 -3.07 -10.18 -3.98
CA LEU A 62 -3.34 -9.69 -2.63
C LEU A 62 -4.70 -8.96 -2.56
N GLU A 63 -5.61 -9.21 -3.51
CA GLU A 63 -6.91 -8.53 -3.53
C GLU A 63 -7.65 -8.69 -2.20
N GLY A 64 -8.06 -7.54 -1.63
CA GLY A 64 -8.77 -7.49 -0.36
C GLY A 64 -7.95 -7.96 0.85
N ALA A 65 -6.62 -8.14 0.73
CA ALA A 65 -5.78 -8.54 1.85
C ALA A 65 -5.63 -7.41 2.89
N TYR A 66 -5.35 -7.79 4.13
CA TYR A 66 -5.12 -6.90 5.26
C TYR A 66 -3.63 -6.81 5.57
N LEU A 67 -3.01 -5.68 5.23
CA LEU A 67 -1.57 -5.44 5.39
C LEU A 67 -1.28 -4.24 6.32
N ASN A 68 -2.28 -3.78 7.06
CA ASN A 68 -2.09 -2.59 7.90
C ASN A 68 -0.91 -2.78 8.87
N GLY A 69 -0.01 -1.80 8.87
CA GLY A 69 1.20 -1.80 9.67
C GLY A 69 2.29 -2.79 9.24
N ALA A 70 2.11 -3.55 8.15
CA ALA A 70 3.14 -4.47 7.65
C ALA A 70 4.38 -3.71 7.15
N ASP A 71 5.53 -4.36 7.18
CA ASP A 71 6.79 -3.83 6.66
C ASP A 71 7.15 -4.49 5.32
N LEU A 72 6.91 -3.78 4.21
CA LEU A 72 7.26 -4.16 2.84
C LEU A 72 8.44 -3.31 2.31
N THR A 73 9.29 -2.80 3.19
CA THR A 73 10.47 -2.03 2.77
C THR A 73 11.29 -2.85 1.78
N MET A 74 11.61 -2.25 0.61
CA MET A 74 12.39 -2.88 -0.48
C MET A 74 11.76 -4.17 -1.05
N ALA A 75 10.46 -4.42 -0.85
CA ALA A 75 9.78 -5.57 -1.45
C ALA A 75 9.56 -5.38 -2.96
N GLU A 76 9.52 -6.49 -3.70
CA GLU A 76 9.25 -6.53 -5.13
C GLU A 76 7.76 -6.86 -5.36
N LEU A 77 6.98 -5.89 -5.81
CA LEU A 77 5.53 -5.96 -6.00
C LEU A 77 5.13 -5.67 -7.47
N GLU A 78 6.05 -5.83 -8.42
CA GLU A 78 5.76 -5.55 -9.81
C GLU A 78 4.56 -6.38 -10.28
N VAL A 79 3.62 -5.70 -10.94
CA VAL A 79 2.36 -6.23 -11.46
C VAL A 79 1.51 -7.02 -10.45
N ALA A 80 1.74 -6.85 -9.15
CA ALA A 80 0.92 -7.44 -8.11
C ALA A 80 -0.50 -6.83 -8.11
N ASN A 81 -1.50 -7.63 -7.74
CA ASN A 81 -2.87 -7.18 -7.54
C ASN A 81 -3.12 -6.88 -6.05
N LEU A 82 -3.23 -5.61 -5.71
CA LEU A 82 -3.50 -5.11 -4.35
C LEU A 82 -4.88 -4.41 -4.26
N ARG A 83 -5.76 -4.61 -5.24
CA ARG A 83 -7.08 -3.94 -5.27
C ARG A 83 -7.83 -4.12 -3.96
N SER A 84 -8.44 -3.03 -3.50
CA SER A 84 -9.29 -3.00 -2.31
C SER A 84 -8.64 -3.55 -1.03
N SER A 85 -7.32 -3.67 -0.99
CA SER A 85 -6.59 -4.09 0.21
C SER A 85 -6.47 -2.96 1.24
N ASP A 86 -6.26 -3.33 2.49
CA ASP A 86 -5.98 -2.40 3.58
C ASP A 86 -4.48 -2.28 3.82
N LEU A 87 -3.89 -1.19 3.35
CA LEU A 87 -2.47 -0.86 3.43
C LEU A 87 -2.20 0.32 4.39
N ARG A 88 -3.09 0.57 5.35
CA ARG A 88 -2.92 1.67 6.30
C ARG A 88 -1.63 1.54 7.09
N ALA A 89 -0.89 2.64 7.21
CA ALA A 89 0.37 2.70 7.95
C ALA A 89 1.41 1.65 7.49
N VAL A 90 1.28 1.10 6.28
CA VAL A 90 2.24 0.18 5.70
C VAL A 90 3.56 0.90 5.40
N LYS A 91 4.68 0.19 5.55
CA LYS A 91 6.00 0.67 5.12
C LYS A 91 6.34 0.08 3.76
N LEU A 92 6.45 0.94 2.75
CA LEU A 92 6.80 0.62 1.37
C LEU A 92 8.04 1.40 0.90
N LEU A 93 8.89 1.82 1.85
CA LEU A 93 10.10 2.57 1.54
C LEU A 93 10.94 1.82 0.50
N GLY A 94 11.15 2.44 -0.67
CA GLY A 94 11.96 1.88 -1.75
C GLY A 94 11.38 0.60 -2.40
N ALA A 95 10.13 0.24 -2.12
CA ALA A 95 9.49 -0.92 -2.75
C ALA A 95 9.24 -0.70 -4.25
N ASN A 96 9.28 -1.77 -5.03
CA ASN A 96 9.01 -1.76 -6.46
C ASN A 96 7.56 -2.19 -6.74
N LEU A 97 6.70 -1.22 -7.04
CA LEU A 97 5.27 -1.39 -7.34
C LEU A 97 4.98 -1.09 -8.84
N GLN A 98 5.97 -1.24 -9.71
CA GLN A 98 5.79 -0.93 -11.12
C GLN A 98 4.64 -1.75 -11.72
N GLY A 99 3.64 -1.06 -12.29
CA GLY A 99 2.48 -1.68 -12.92
C GLY A 99 1.53 -2.41 -11.95
N ALA A 100 1.73 -2.28 -10.64
CA ALA A 100 0.82 -2.89 -9.65
C ALA A 100 -0.58 -2.27 -9.71
N ASP A 101 -1.60 -3.06 -9.38
CA ASP A 101 -2.97 -2.58 -9.24
C ASP A 101 -3.29 -2.28 -7.77
N LEU A 102 -3.34 -1.00 -7.43
CA LEU A 102 -3.65 -0.42 -6.12
C LEU A 102 -5.03 0.26 -6.12
N GLY A 103 -5.89 -0.10 -7.06
CA GLY A 103 -7.22 0.50 -7.19
C GLY A 103 -8.06 0.34 -5.93
N SER A 104 -8.64 1.42 -5.44
CA SER A 104 -9.47 1.46 -4.22
C SER A 104 -8.78 0.94 -2.95
N THR A 105 -7.45 0.93 -2.90
CA THR A 105 -6.70 0.60 -1.68
C THR A 105 -6.78 1.70 -0.64
N ASN A 106 -6.65 1.31 0.62
CA ASN A 106 -6.43 2.27 1.69
C ASN A 106 -4.95 2.35 2.05
N LEU A 107 -4.27 3.39 1.57
CA LEU A 107 -2.85 3.70 1.79
C LEU A 107 -2.68 4.87 2.78
N SER A 108 -3.69 5.18 3.58
CA SER A 108 -3.58 6.31 4.49
C SER A 108 -2.46 6.11 5.52
N VAL A 109 -1.73 7.20 5.80
CA VAL A 109 -0.60 7.23 6.76
C VAL A 109 0.56 6.29 6.39
N SER A 110 0.62 5.79 5.16
CA SER A 110 1.67 4.87 4.68
C SER A 110 2.96 5.62 4.31
N ASP A 111 4.07 4.89 4.33
CA ASP A 111 5.37 5.39 3.87
C ASP A 111 5.76 4.74 2.53
N LEU A 112 5.56 5.46 1.44
CA LEU A 112 5.94 5.08 0.07
C LEU A 112 7.16 5.87 -0.43
N ALA A 113 7.95 6.46 0.48
CA ALA A 113 9.10 7.24 0.05
C ALA A 113 10.04 6.39 -0.82
N LEU A 114 10.56 7.00 -1.90
CA LEU A 114 11.49 6.38 -2.85
C LEU A 114 10.95 5.12 -3.55
N SER A 115 9.66 4.81 -3.45
CA SER A 115 9.06 3.65 -4.14
C SER A 115 8.94 3.87 -5.65
N ILE A 116 8.89 2.78 -6.41
CA ILE A 116 8.69 2.81 -7.86
C ILE A 116 7.23 2.46 -8.15
N LEU A 117 6.41 3.47 -8.42
CA LEU A 117 4.98 3.36 -8.76
C LEU A 117 4.71 3.59 -10.24
N LYS A 118 5.74 3.47 -11.07
CA LYS A 118 5.64 3.71 -12.52
C LYS A 118 4.56 2.86 -13.15
N GLY A 119 3.56 3.51 -13.77
CA GLY A 119 2.44 2.84 -14.43
C GLY A 119 1.49 2.10 -13.48
N ALA A 120 1.59 2.28 -12.16
CA ALA A 120 0.68 1.68 -11.20
C ALA A 120 -0.74 2.27 -11.35
N ASN A 121 -1.75 1.46 -11.08
CA ASN A 121 -3.13 1.90 -10.97
C ASN A 121 -3.44 2.29 -9.51
N LEU A 122 -3.64 3.58 -9.25
CA LEU A 122 -4.00 4.15 -7.93
C LEU A 122 -5.41 4.78 -7.96
N LYS A 123 -6.26 4.36 -8.92
CA LYS A 123 -7.64 4.90 -9.03
C LYS A 123 -8.40 4.72 -7.74
N ASN A 124 -9.00 5.82 -7.27
CA ASN A 124 -9.78 5.86 -6.04
C ASN A 124 -9.01 5.38 -4.79
N ALA A 125 -7.69 5.32 -4.81
CA ALA A 125 -6.90 4.98 -3.63
C ALA A 125 -6.98 6.10 -2.59
N ASN A 126 -7.00 5.74 -1.32
CA ASN A 126 -6.89 6.70 -0.23
C ASN A 126 -5.41 6.83 0.19
N LEU A 127 -4.80 7.96 -0.17
CA LEU A 127 -3.41 8.31 0.16
C LEU A 127 -3.33 9.39 1.26
N GLN A 128 -4.41 9.61 1.99
CA GLN A 128 -4.45 10.64 3.04
C GLN A 128 -3.27 10.51 4.00
N SER A 129 -2.51 11.58 4.20
CA SER A 129 -1.33 11.63 5.05
C SER A 129 -0.23 10.63 4.68
N ALA A 130 -0.22 10.11 3.47
CA ALA A 130 0.85 9.24 2.98
C ALA A 130 2.11 10.05 2.65
N ASN A 131 3.27 9.39 2.73
CA ASN A 131 4.56 9.93 2.32
C ASN A 131 4.98 9.32 0.97
N LEU A 132 4.96 10.12 -0.10
CA LEU A 132 5.40 9.74 -1.46
C LEU A 132 6.71 10.44 -1.85
N ARG A 133 7.46 10.99 -0.89
CA ARG A 133 8.68 11.76 -1.19
C ARG A 133 9.67 10.94 -2.03
N GLY A 134 10.04 11.48 -3.20
CA GLY A 134 10.98 10.85 -4.12
C GLY A 134 10.44 9.58 -4.81
N ALA A 135 9.15 9.25 -4.69
CA ALA A 135 8.54 8.15 -5.40
C ALA A 135 8.44 8.44 -6.92
N ASP A 136 8.61 7.40 -7.75
CA ASP A 136 8.38 7.52 -9.20
C ASP A 136 6.92 7.20 -9.53
N LEU A 137 6.11 8.25 -9.73
CA LEU A 137 4.71 8.15 -10.16
C LEU A 137 4.53 8.29 -11.68
N SER A 138 5.59 8.18 -12.47
CA SER A 138 5.51 8.33 -13.93
C SER A 138 4.51 7.33 -14.52
N LYS A 139 3.54 7.85 -15.31
CA LYS A 139 2.45 7.06 -15.91
C LYS A 139 1.51 6.37 -14.90
N ALA A 140 1.58 6.65 -13.62
CA ALA A 140 0.61 6.15 -12.65
C ALA A 140 -0.76 6.83 -12.85
N ASP A 141 -1.83 6.09 -12.60
CA ASP A 141 -3.20 6.61 -12.69
C ASP A 141 -3.74 6.91 -11.28
N LEU A 142 -3.82 8.17 -10.93
CA LEU A 142 -4.30 8.70 -9.65
C LEU A 142 -5.76 9.22 -9.74
N SER A 143 -6.51 8.85 -10.79
CA SER A 143 -7.87 9.34 -10.98
C SER A 143 -8.75 8.99 -9.76
N GLY A 144 -9.36 10.01 -9.14
CA GLY A 144 -10.19 9.86 -7.94
C GLY A 144 -9.43 9.52 -6.66
N ALA A 145 -8.10 9.52 -6.66
CA ALA A 145 -7.33 9.31 -5.45
C ALA A 145 -7.48 10.48 -4.46
N ILE A 146 -7.49 10.17 -3.17
CA ILE A 146 -7.53 11.17 -2.09
C ILE A 146 -6.11 11.46 -1.65
N LEU A 147 -5.64 12.72 -1.86
CA LEU A 147 -4.29 13.18 -1.53
C LEU A 147 -4.29 14.19 -0.36
N CYS A 148 -5.28 14.10 0.51
CA CYS A 148 -5.40 15.04 1.62
C CYS A 148 -4.21 14.95 2.59
N ASN A 149 -3.47 16.04 2.76
CA ASN A 149 -2.27 16.11 3.58
C ASN A 149 -1.17 15.09 3.16
N THR A 150 -1.10 14.79 1.86
CA THR A 150 -0.15 13.82 1.30
C THR A 150 1.14 14.51 0.89
N GLN A 151 2.29 13.97 1.30
CA GLN A 151 3.58 14.45 0.82
C GLN A 151 3.88 13.85 -0.56
N VAL A 152 3.81 14.67 -1.61
CA VAL A 152 4.04 14.25 -3.01
C VAL A 152 5.54 14.10 -3.32
N PRO A 153 5.92 13.53 -4.49
CA PRO A 153 7.33 13.24 -4.79
C PRO A 153 8.30 14.41 -4.68
N SER A 154 7.86 15.64 -4.94
CA SER A 154 8.66 16.86 -4.76
C SER A 154 8.97 17.17 -3.28
N GLY A 155 8.25 16.56 -2.35
CA GLY A 155 8.29 16.85 -0.92
C GLY A 155 7.27 17.90 -0.47
N GLU A 156 6.50 18.47 -1.40
CA GLU A 156 5.39 19.39 -1.10
C GLU A 156 4.20 18.61 -0.50
N ILE A 157 3.29 19.33 0.17
CA ILE A 157 2.07 18.73 0.71
C ILE A 157 0.90 19.04 -0.23
N GLU A 158 0.23 17.99 -0.66
CA GLU A 158 -0.98 18.05 -1.49
C GLU A 158 -2.23 17.89 -0.61
N TYR A 159 -3.29 18.64 -0.94
CA TYR A 159 -4.55 18.66 -0.18
C TYR A 159 -5.77 18.28 -1.01
N SER A 160 -5.60 17.78 -2.23
CA SER A 160 -6.72 17.38 -3.08
C SER A 160 -7.50 16.22 -2.46
N GLY A 161 -8.82 16.29 -2.54
CA GLY A 161 -9.72 15.32 -1.94
C GLY A 161 -9.92 15.45 -0.43
N CYS A 162 -9.36 16.48 0.21
CA CYS A 162 -9.73 16.79 1.60
C CYS A 162 -11.23 17.10 1.69
N ILE A 163 -11.92 16.46 2.62
CA ILE A 163 -13.26 16.92 3.05
C ILE A 163 -13.03 18.17 3.91
N ILE A 164 -13.12 19.35 3.30
CA ILE A 164 -13.10 20.62 4.05
C ILE A 164 -14.48 20.75 4.70
N PRO A 165 -14.62 20.73 6.03
CA PRO A 165 -15.90 21.05 6.64
C PRO A 165 -16.29 22.47 6.22
N LEU A 166 -17.54 22.68 5.79
CA LEU A 166 -18.13 23.96 5.35
C LEU A 166 -17.91 25.14 6.31
N LEU A 167 -17.37 24.89 7.50
CA LEU A 167 -17.02 25.92 8.49
C LEU A 167 -15.83 26.80 8.09
N LEU A 168 -15.01 26.44 7.11
CA LEU A 168 -13.89 27.29 6.66
C LEU A 168 -14.32 28.32 5.59
N GLU A 169 -15.43 28.12 4.90
CA GLU A 169 -15.96 29.13 3.95
C GLU A 169 -16.43 30.38 4.70
N SER A 170 -16.89 30.23 5.95
CA SER A 170 -17.32 31.39 6.78
C SER A 170 -16.17 32.22 7.35
N PHE A 171 -14.93 31.72 7.34
CA PHE A 171 -13.75 32.48 7.77
C PHE A 171 -13.14 33.32 6.63
N ASN A 172 -13.18 32.84 5.37
CA ASN A 172 -12.63 33.59 4.25
C ASN A 172 -13.49 34.79 3.83
N THR A 173 -14.80 34.80 4.11
CA THR A 173 -15.67 35.95 3.84
C THR A 173 -15.51 37.09 4.86
N LYS A 174 -14.98 36.82 6.05
CA LYS A 174 -14.78 37.87 7.09
C LYS A 174 -13.43 38.57 7.04
N VAL A 175 -12.46 38.09 6.24
CA VAL A 175 -11.13 38.71 6.11
C VAL A 175 -11.04 39.66 4.91
N GLN A 176 -12.03 39.69 4.01
CA GLN A 176 -12.06 40.63 2.87
C GLN A 176 -12.84 41.91 3.16
N ASP A 177 -13.49 42.07 4.32
CA ASP A 177 -14.26 43.26 4.68
C ASP A 177 -13.64 44.08 5.84
N GLN A 178 -12.28 44.02 6.01
CA GLN A 178 -11.59 44.97 6.93
C GLN A 178 -10.45 45.70 6.25
#